data_d62fcc783e109985bc91775aa4ddfa61
#
_entry.id   d62fcc783e109985bc91775aa4ddfa61
#
_cell.length_a   1.000
_cell.length_b   1.000
_cell.length_c   1.000
_cell.angle_alpha   90.00
_cell.angle_beta   90.00
_cell.angle_gamma   90.00
#
_symmetry.space_group_name_H-M   'P 1'
#
loop_
_entity.id
_entity.type
_entity.pdbx_description
1 polymer ?
#
loop_
_entity_poly.entity_id
_entity_poly.type
_entity_poly.pdbx_seq_one_letter_code
_entity_poly.pdbx_strand_id
1 'polypeptide(L)'
;MLNVFEMPAAGLVGAQHAAPLHHAYYVLDLPGYGYAKASHTDRRAFRLLITHVLDRTRLAGVLWLLDIRREPSDDDRAMQELFAERETPVLAALTKGDTLARAARARREGDLRSALELEEDQMIVTSAREKEGIDDLREAIAGLIRRPPGDPRKP
;
A
#
# COMPACT_ATOMS: atom_id res chain seq x y z
N MET A 1 10.64 4.68 14.28
CA MET A 1 11.79 5.05 13.43
C MET A 1 11.33 5.01 11.99
N LEU A 2 11.63 6.02 11.20
CA LEU A 2 11.35 6.06 9.76
C LEU A 2 12.60 5.55 9.03
N ASN A 3 12.45 4.51 8.21
CA ASN A 3 13.52 4.02 7.36
C ASN A 3 13.33 4.54 5.92
N VAL A 4 14.43 4.89 5.26
CA VAL A 4 14.42 5.37 3.87
C VAL A 4 15.32 4.47 3.06
N PHE A 5 14.76 3.87 2.01
CA PHE A 5 15.50 3.00 1.09
C PHE A 5 15.53 3.65 -0.29
N GLU A 6 16.71 3.85 -0.82
CA GLU A 6 16.88 4.23 -2.22
C GLU A 6 16.81 2.97 -3.09
N MET A 7 15.92 2.99 -4.05
CA MET A 7 15.73 1.90 -5.00
C MET A 7 16.21 2.34 -6.38
N PRO A 8 17.17 1.61 -6.99
CA PRO A 8 17.63 1.93 -8.32
C PRO A 8 16.50 1.78 -9.34
N ALA A 9 16.57 2.55 -10.42
CA ALA A 9 15.60 2.47 -11.52
C ALA A 9 15.40 1.04 -12.05
N ALA A 10 16.46 0.22 -12.02
CA ALA A 10 16.44 -1.19 -12.42
C ALA A 10 15.83 -2.14 -11.37
N GLY A 11 15.53 -1.67 -10.15
CA GLY A 11 15.08 -2.54 -9.04
C GLY A 11 13.69 -3.16 -9.20
N LEU A 12 12.90 -2.67 -10.16
CA LEU A 12 11.60 -3.24 -10.56
C LEU A 12 11.68 -4.04 -11.88
N VAL A 13 12.88 -4.31 -12.38
CA VAL A 13 13.11 -5.15 -13.57
C VAL A 13 12.79 -6.59 -13.22
N GLY A 14 11.70 -7.09 -13.74
CA GLY A 14 11.16 -8.44 -13.50
C GLY A 14 9.67 -8.51 -13.81
N ALA A 15 9.00 -7.37 -13.84
CA ALA A 15 7.67 -7.25 -14.40
C ALA A 15 7.78 -7.41 -15.93
N GLN A 16 7.28 -8.50 -16.48
CA GLN A 16 7.44 -8.87 -17.90
C GLN A 16 6.89 -7.83 -18.90
N HIS A 17 6.15 -6.84 -18.41
CA HIS A 17 5.46 -5.83 -19.22
C HIS A 17 5.73 -4.38 -18.79
N ALA A 18 6.50 -4.15 -17.74
CA ALA A 18 6.77 -2.79 -17.28
C ALA A 18 7.92 -2.14 -18.03
N ALA A 19 7.69 -0.98 -18.65
CA ALA A 19 8.77 -0.16 -19.18
C ALA A 19 9.75 0.23 -18.04
N PRO A 20 11.07 0.32 -18.32
CA PRO A 20 12.05 0.66 -17.29
C PRO A 20 11.76 2.03 -16.67
N LEU A 21 11.97 2.13 -15.36
CA LEU A 21 12.00 3.43 -14.68
C LEU A 21 13.29 4.16 -15.06
N HIS A 22 13.16 5.45 -15.38
CA HIS A 22 14.32 6.27 -15.79
C HIS A 22 15.06 6.90 -14.61
N HIS A 23 14.47 6.87 -13.39
CA HIS A 23 15.01 7.52 -12.21
C HIS A 23 14.93 6.60 -11.00
N ALA A 24 15.87 6.76 -10.07
CA ALA A 24 15.80 6.16 -8.75
C ALA A 24 14.56 6.69 -8.00
N TYR A 25 13.97 5.86 -7.15
CA TYR A 25 12.86 6.22 -6.29
C TYR A 25 13.18 5.83 -4.84
N TYR A 26 12.44 6.42 -3.92
CA TYR A 26 12.62 6.17 -2.50
C TYR A 26 11.40 5.48 -1.91
N VAL A 27 11.64 4.46 -1.11
CA VAL A 27 10.63 3.80 -0.29
C VAL A 27 10.81 4.29 1.14
N LEU A 28 9.75 4.85 1.70
CA LEU A 28 9.69 5.24 3.10
C LEU A 28 8.97 4.14 3.88
N ASP A 29 9.72 3.38 4.68
CA ASP A 29 9.15 2.36 5.56
C ASP A 29 8.72 3.01 6.87
N LEU A 30 7.41 3.04 7.09
CA LEU A 30 6.78 3.65 8.25
C LEU A 30 6.48 2.59 9.31
N PRO A 31 6.59 2.92 10.60
CA PRO A 31 6.20 2.00 11.65
C PRO A 31 4.71 1.62 11.50
N GLY A 32 4.38 0.35 11.78
CA GLY A 32 3.00 -0.10 11.76
C GLY A 32 2.16 0.59 12.84
N TYR A 33 0.94 0.97 12.50
CA TYR A 33 -0.01 1.63 13.41
C TYR A 33 -0.81 0.64 14.29
N GLY A 34 -0.83 -0.64 13.95
CA GLY A 34 -1.63 -1.68 14.62
C GLY A 34 -0.99 -2.30 15.87
N TYR A 35 -0.01 -1.67 16.49
CA TYR A 35 0.53 -2.18 17.76
C TYR A 35 -0.48 -1.96 18.89
N ALA A 36 -1.08 -3.04 19.36
CA ALA A 36 -2.13 -3.11 20.38
C ALA A 36 -1.83 -2.42 21.73
N LYS A 37 -0.65 -1.82 21.89
CA LYS A 37 -0.21 -1.13 23.10
C LYS A 37 0.25 0.31 22.88
N ALA A 38 -0.05 0.89 21.71
CA ALA A 38 0.32 2.29 21.46
C ALA A 38 -0.50 3.22 22.35
N SER A 39 0.17 4.10 23.08
CA SER A 39 -0.47 5.14 23.88
C SER A 39 -1.19 6.17 22.98
N HIS A 40 -2.11 6.95 23.56
CA HIS A 40 -2.75 8.06 22.82
C HIS A 40 -1.71 9.04 22.23
N THR A 41 -0.61 9.25 22.93
CA THR A 41 0.51 10.10 22.47
C THR A 41 1.20 9.49 21.27
N ASP A 42 1.43 8.18 21.26
CA ASP A 42 2.07 7.47 20.14
C ASP A 42 1.20 7.50 18.89
N ARG A 43 -0.12 7.30 19.03
CA ARG A 43 -1.07 7.38 17.92
C ARG A 43 -1.11 8.77 17.31
N ARG A 44 -1.08 9.82 18.14
CA ARG A 44 -1.03 11.21 17.68
C ARG A 44 0.27 11.50 16.93
N ALA A 45 1.40 11.09 17.49
CA ALA A 45 2.71 11.27 16.87
C ALA A 45 2.80 10.51 15.53
N PHE A 46 2.26 9.29 15.46
CA PHE A 46 2.16 8.52 14.23
C PHE A 46 1.31 9.24 13.18
N ARG A 47 0.12 9.72 13.56
CA ARG A 47 -0.77 10.46 12.65
C ARG A 47 -0.12 11.72 12.09
N LEU A 48 0.61 12.47 12.91
CA LEU A 48 1.38 13.64 12.47
C LEU A 48 2.49 13.23 11.48
N LEU A 49 3.20 12.15 11.74
CA LEU A 49 4.23 11.64 10.84
C LEU A 49 3.65 11.26 9.47
N ILE A 50 2.55 10.49 9.45
CA ILE A 50 1.88 10.09 8.22
C ILE A 50 1.39 11.31 7.46
N THR A 51 0.70 12.23 8.12
CA THR A 51 0.25 13.49 7.51
C THR A 51 1.41 14.22 6.83
N HIS A 52 2.53 14.36 7.51
CA HIS A 52 3.71 15.02 6.95
C HIS A 52 4.29 14.30 5.73
N VAL A 53 4.23 12.97 5.71
CA VAL A 53 4.65 12.16 4.56
C VAL A 53 3.68 12.34 3.39
N LEU A 54 2.38 12.31 3.65
CA LEU A 54 1.34 12.44 2.61
C LEU A 54 1.32 13.83 1.97
N ASP A 55 1.69 14.88 2.71
CA ASP A 55 1.75 16.25 2.22
C ASP A 55 2.98 16.53 1.30
N ARG A 56 3.79 15.51 1.00
CA ARG A 56 4.96 15.69 0.13
C ARG A 56 4.56 15.80 -1.34
N THR A 57 5.07 16.82 -2.01
CA THR A 57 4.77 17.13 -3.43
C THR A 57 5.24 16.06 -4.43
N ARG A 58 6.15 15.17 -4.04
CA ARG A 58 6.69 14.09 -4.88
C ARG A 58 6.30 12.70 -4.40
N LEU A 59 5.23 12.59 -3.61
CA LEU A 59 4.69 11.31 -3.23
C LEU A 59 4.01 10.66 -4.44
N ALA A 60 4.49 9.51 -4.86
CA ALA A 60 3.88 8.75 -5.95
C ALA A 60 2.60 8.02 -5.50
N GLY A 61 2.58 7.59 -4.24
CA GLY A 61 1.46 6.88 -3.64
C GLY A 61 1.86 6.13 -2.37
N VAL A 62 0.92 5.41 -1.82
CA VAL A 62 1.08 4.58 -0.63
C VAL A 62 0.92 3.12 -0.99
N LEU A 63 1.89 2.29 -0.62
CA LEU A 63 1.73 0.85 -0.57
C LEU A 63 1.23 0.47 0.83
N TRP A 64 -0.01 0.00 0.89
CA TRP A 64 -0.66 -0.36 2.14
C TRP A 64 -0.67 -1.87 2.34
N LEU A 65 0.03 -2.35 3.35
CA LEU A 65 0.15 -3.78 3.64
C LEU A 65 -0.94 -4.21 4.64
N LEU A 66 -1.87 -5.04 4.20
CA LEU A 66 -2.97 -5.57 5.00
C LEU A 66 -2.86 -7.10 5.12
N ASP A 67 -3.08 -7.65 6.30
CA ASP A 67 -3.17 -9.09 6.50
C ASP A 67 -4.58 -9.57 6.08
N ILE A 68 -4.70 -10.32 5.00
CA ILE A 68 -5.99 -10.76 4.43
C ILE A 68 -6.87 -11.52 5.43
N ARG A 69 -6.28 -12.07 6.48
CA ARG A 69 -7.00 -12.86 7.52
C ARG A 69 -7.75 -11.98 8.52
N ARG A 70 -7.42 -10.69 8.59
CA ARG A 70 -7.91 -9.78 9.63
C ARG A 70 -9.04 -8.89 9.10
N GLU A 71 -10.02 -8.61 9.97
CA GLU A 71 -10.97 -7.53 9.72
C GLU A 71 -10.25 -6.18 9.80
N PRO A 72 -10.68 -5.18 9.00
CA PRO A 72 -10.19 -3.82 9.15
C PRO A 72 -10.44 -3.30 10.55
N SER A 73 -9.39 -2.81 11.19
CA SER A 73 -9.47 -2.14 12.48
C SER A 73 -9.97 -0.70 12.34
N ASP A 74 -10.29 -0.06 13.46
CA ASP A 74 -10.60 1.38 13.47
C ASP A 74 -9.40 2.23 13.00
N ASP A 75 -8.18 1.78 13.29
CA ASP A 75 -6.96 2.43 12.80
C ASP A 75 -6.84 2.30 11.27
N ASP A 76 -7.23 1.16 10.66
CA ASP A 76 -7.25 0.99 9.20
C ASP A 76 -8.28 1.93 8.56
N ARG A 77 -9.47 2.06 9.14
CA ARG A 77 -10.51 2.99 8.65
C ARG A 77 -10.04 4.45 8.73
N ALA A 78 -9.43 4.83 9.85
CA ALA A 78 -8.87 6.16 10.04
C ALA A 78 -7.73 6.48 9.04
N MET A 79 -6.94 5.46 8.66
CA MET A 79 -5.93 5.60 7.61
C MET A 79 -6.56 5.76 6.23
N GLN A 80 -7.60 5.00 5.92
CA GLN A 80 -8.35 5.13 4.67
C GLN A 80 -8.95 6.53 4.52
N GLU A 81 -9.62 7.04 5.56
CA GLU A 81 -10.13 8.41 5.59
C GLU A 81 -9.03 9.44 5.30
N LEU A 82 -7.87 9.27 5.94
CA LEU A 82 -6.71 10.15 5.75
C LEU A 82 -6.17 10.14 4.32
N PHE A 83 -6.14 8.97 3.68
CA PHE A 83 -5.74 8.85 2.27
C PHE A 83 -6.75 9.51 1.34
N ALA A 84 -8.04 9.30 1.59
CA ALA A 84 -9.14 9.88 0.82
C ALA A 84 -9.16 11.41 0.93
N GLU A 85 -9.03 11.97 2.14
CA GLU A 85 -8.96 13.42 2.38
C GLU A 85 -7.84 14.10 1.58
N ARG A 86 -6.76 13.38 1.29
CA ARG A 86 -5.57 13.92 0.58
C ARG A 86 -5.49 13.48 -0.87
N GLU A 87 -6.50 12.79 -1.35
CA GLU A 87 -6.51 12.23 -2.71
C GLU A 87 -5.22 11.44 -3.01
N THR A 88 -4.66 10.77 -1.99
CA THR A 88 -3.41 10.03 -2.10
C THR A 88 -3.66 8.73 -2.85
N PRO A 89 -2.92 8.42 -3.93
CA PRO A 89 -3.01 7.12 -4.60
C PRO A 89 -2.63 6.00 -3.64
N VAL A 90 -3.49 5.00 -3.50
CA VAL A 90 -3.28 3.84 -2.62
C VAL A 90 -3.25 2.56 -3.43
N LEU A 91 -2.28 1.72 -3.15
CA LEU A 91 -2.19 0.34 -3.60
C LEU A 91 -2.17 -0.56 -2.36
N ALA A 92 -3.21 -1.35 -2.16
CA ALA A 92 -3.30 -2.28 -1.04
C ALA A 92 -2.77 -3.66 -1.42
N ALA A 93 -1.74 -4.13 -0.73
CA ALA A 93 -1.27 -5.51 -0.84
C ALA A 93 -1.87 -6.36 0.29
N LEU A 94 -2.78 -7.26 -0.07
CA LEU A 94 -3.38 -8.21 0.86
C LEU A 94 -2.41 -9.37 1.07
N THR A 95 -1.65 -9.29 2.15
CA THR A 95 -0.58 -10.25 2.46
C THR A 95 -1.11 -11.56 3.03
N LYS A 96 -0.30 -12.62 2.96
CA LYS A 96 -0.58 -13.96 3.50
C LYS A 96 -1.75 -14.68 2.82
N GLY A 97 -1.96 -14.42 1.52
CA GLY A 97 -3.00 -15.08 0.72
C GLY A 97 -2.93 -16.60 0.72
N ASP A 98 -1.73 -17.18 0.87
CA ASP A 98 -1.48 -18.62 0.99
C ASP A 98 -2.15 -19.29 2.19
N THR A 99 -2.54 -18.52 3.19
CA THR A 99 -3.16 -19.05 4.42
C THR A 99 -4.66 -19.32 4.28
N LEU A 100 -5.28 -18.90 3.18
CA LEU A 100 -6.70 -19.06 2.92
C LEU A 100 -6.94 -19.92 1.68
N ALA A 101 -7.94 -20.80 1.73
CA ALA A 101 -8.43 -21.51 0.55
C ALA A 101 -9.00 -20.50 -0.47
N ARG A 102 -8.92 -20.84 -1.76
CA ARG A 102 -9.29 -19.94 -2.88
C ARG A 102 -10.65 -19.25 -2.71
N ALA A 103 -11.69 -20.01 -2.35
CA ALA A 103 -13.02 -19.44 -2.16
C ALA A 103 -13.10 -18.48 -0.97
N ALA A 104 -12.43 -18.81 0.15
CA ALA A 104 -12.34 -17.94 1.33
C ALA A 104 -11.54 -16.67 1.03
N ARG A 105 -10.48 -16.78 0.22
CA ARG A 105 -9.65 -15.66 -0.24
C ARG A 105 -10.48 -14.67 -1.05
N ALA A 106 -11.20 -15.15 -2.09
CA ALA A 106 -12.03 -14.29 -2.94
C ALA A 106 -13.12 -13.56 -2.15
N ARG A 107 -13.77 -14.27 -1.20
CA ARG A 107 -14.75 -13.65 -0.31
C ARG A 107 -14.09 -12.57 0.55
N ARG A 108 -12.94 -12.87 1.15
CA ARG A 108 -12.22 -11.96 2.03
C ARG A 108 -11.73 -10.71 1.33
N GLU A 109 -11.27 -10.85 0.10
CA GLU A 109 -10.90 -9.75 -0.77
C GLU A 109 -12.09 -8.80 -1.02
N GLY A 110 -13.26 -9.35 -1.34
CA GLY A 110 -14.49 -8.59 -1.50
C GLY A 110 -14.92 -7.87 -0.21
N ASP A 111 -14.82 -8.55 0.95
CA ASP A 111 -15.17 -7.97 2.25
C ASP A 111 -14.23 -6.78 2.59
N LEU A 112 -12.92 -6.95 2.39
CA LEU A 112 -11.92 -5.90 2.64
C LEU A 112 -12.09 -4.72 1.69
N ARG A 113 -12.34 -4.98 0.40
CA ARG A 113 -12.61 -3.97 -0.60
C ARG A 113 -13.80 -3.09 -0.20
N SER A 114 -14.90 -3.71 0.15
CA SER A 114 -16.11 -2.99 0.57
C SER A 114 -15.91 -2.22 1.88
N ALA A 115 -15.21 -2.81 2.86
CA ALA A 115 -15.03 -2.21 4.17
C ALA A 115 -14.04 -1.03 4.18
N LEU A 116 -13.12 -0.99 3.20
CA LEU A 116 -12.11 0.06 3.06
C LEU A 116 -12.36 0.95 1.83
N GLU A 117 -13.49 0.79 1.15
CA GLU A 117 -13.90 1.59 -0.01
C GLU A 117 -12.80 1.65 -1.09
N LEU A 118 -12.14 0.51 -1.35
CA LEU A 118 -11.09 0.39 -2.35
C LEU A 118 -11.67 -0.14 -3.67
N GLU A 119 -11.11 0.31 -4.79
CA GLU A 119 -11.42 -0.24 -6.10
C GLU A 119 -10.67 -1.57 -6.34
N GLU A 120 -11.12 -2.35 -7.33
CA GLU A 120 -10.54 -3.65 -7.62
C GLU A 120 -9.06 -3.56 -8.04
N ASP A 121 -8.72 -2.57 -8.84
CA ASP A 121 -7.36 -2.31 -9.33
C ASP A 121 -6.42 -1.69 -8.28
N GLN A 122 -6.96 -1.28 -7.14
CA GLN A 122 -6.19 -0.83 -5.99
C GLN A 122 -5.75 -1.97 -5.06
N MET A 123 -6.13 -3.21 -5.34
CA MET A 123 -5.88 -4.34 -4.44
C MET A 123 -5.17 -5.49 -5.15
N ILE A 124 -4.15 -6.04 -4.51
CA ILE A 124 -3.43 -7.22 -5.00
C ILE A 124 -3.26 -8.20 -3.84
N VAL A 125 -3.73 -9.44 -4.04
CA VAL A 125 -3.49 -10.52 -3.09
C VAL A 125 -2.08 -11.05 -3.28
N THR A 126 -1.31 -11.13 -2.19
CA THR A 126 0.08 -11.55 -2.22
C THR A 126 0.40 -12.64 -1.21
N SER A 127 1.40 -13.45 -1.54
CA SER A 127 2.06 -14.36 -0.62
C SER A 127 3.58 -14.29 -0.81
N ALA A 128 4.29 -13.82 0.19
CA ALA A 128 5.75 -13.85 0.19
C ALA A 128 6.29 -15.28 0.24
N ARG A 129 5.56 -16.19 0.89
CA ARG A 129 5.91 -17.60 1.04
C ARG A 129 5.84 -18.35 -0.29
N GLU A 130 4.74 -18.19 -1.01
CA GLU A 130 4.48 -18.88 -2.28
C GLU A 130 4.91 -18.03 -3.49
N LYS A 131 5.40 -16.81 -3.25
CA LYS A 131 5.75 -15.80 -4.27
C LYS A 131 4.60 -15.43 -5.20
N GLU A 132 3.36 -15.64 -4.75
CA GLU A 132 2.13 -15.33 -5.50
C GLU A 132 1.87 -13.82 -5.47
N GLY A 133 1.46 -13.22 -6.60
CA GLY A 133 1.10 -11.81 -6.71
C GLY A 133 2.28 -10.83 -6.59
N ILE A 134 3.52 -11.32 -6.48
CA ILE A 134 4.69 -10.44 -6.28
C ILE A 134 5.04 -9.67 -7.55
N ASP A 135 4.91 -10.31 -8.72
CA ASP A 135 5.21 -9.66 -9.99
C ASP A 135 4.12 -8.64 -10.36
N ASP A 136 2.85 -8.97 -10.09
CA ASP A 136 1.71 -8.04 -10.24
C ASP A 136 1.90 -6.82 -9.33
N LEU A 137 2.32 -7.05 -8.08
CA LEU A 137 2.61 -5.97 -7.13
C LEU A 137 3.76 -5.07 -7.62
N ARG A 138 4.83 -5.65 -8.16
CA ARG A 138 5.95 -4.88 -8.74
C ARG A 138 5.49 -4.03 -9.91
N GLU A 139 4.66 -4.58 -10.78
CA GLU A 139 4.11 -3.84 -11.92
C GLU A 139 3.22 -2.68 -11.48
N ALA A 140 2.34 -2.91 -10.51
CA ALA A 140 1.47 -1.88 -9.94
C ALA A 140 2.27 -0.76 -9.25
N ILE A 141 3.31 -1.09 -8.49
CA ILE A 141 4.24 -0.11 -7.88
C ILE A 141 4.93 0.71 -8.99
N ALA A 142 5.42 0.04 -10.04
CA ALA A 142 6.01 0.74 -11.18
C ALA A 142 5.01 1.69 -11.87
N GLY A 143 3.75 1.30 -11.94
CA GLY A 143 2.65 2.12 -12.43
C GLY A 143 2.46 3.38 -11.59
N LEU A 144 2.43 3.24 -10.26
CA LEU A 144 2.34 4.38 -9.33
C LEU A 144 3.49 5.38 -9.52
N ILE A 145 4.73 4.88 -9.60
CA ILE A 145 5.93 5.72 -9.70
C ILE A 145 6.00 6.48 -11.03
N ARG A 146 5.45 5.91 -12.11
CA ARG A 146 5.44 6.54 -13.44
C ARG A 146 4.41 7.64 -13.56
N ARG A 147 3.41 7.68 -12.72
CA ARG A 147 2.39 8.75 -12.76
C ARG A 147 3.04 10.08 -12.39
N PRO A 148 2.81 11.15 -13.16
CA PRO A 148 3.27 12.47 -12.76
C PRO A 148 2.57 12.85 -11.44
N PRO A 149 3.29 13.47 -10.50
CA PRO A 149 2.68 13.97 -9.27
C PRO A 149 1.52 14.91 -9.60
N GLY A 150 0.35 14.67 -9.02
CA GLY A 150 -0.82 15.53 -9.20
C GLY A 150 -1.71 15.18 -10.42
N ASP A 151 -1.57 14.02 -11.04
CA ASP A 151 -2.54 13.54 -12.04
C ASP A 151 -3.84 13.10 -11.33
N PRO A 152 -4.96 13.85 -11.46
CA PRO A 152 -6.21 13.57 -10.75
C PRO A 152 -6.99 12.40 -11.35
N ARG A 153 -6.46 11.74 -12.38
CA ARG A 153 -7.12 10.57 -12.95
C ARG A 153 -7.05 9.44 -11.93
N LYS A 154 -8.20 9.21 -11.30
CA LYS A 154 -8.45 8.00 -10.52
C LYS A 154 -8.06 6.77 -11.33
N PRO A 155 -7.65 5.69 -10.65
CA PRO A 155 -7.46 4.41 -11.29
C PRO A 155 -8.72 3.99 -12.03
#